data_dda43cc47cf4b8d19efb3bb8ffc27d8d
#
_entry.id   dda43cc47cf4b8d19efb3bb8ffc27d8d
#
_cell.length_a   1.000
_cell.length_b   1.000
_cell.length_c   1.000
_cell.angle_alpha   90.00
_cell.angle_beta   90.00
_cell.angle_gamma   90.00
#
_symmetry.space_group_name_H-M   'P 1'
#
loop_
_entity.id
_entity.type
_entity.pdbx_description
1 polymer ?
#
loop_
_entity_poly.entity_id
_entity_poly.type
_entity_poly.pdbx_seq_one_letter_code
_entity_poly.pdbx_strand_id
1 'polypeptide(L)'
;MALDKNQIAQRISQELKHNMYVNLGIGIPTLVANFIPTGIDIEFQSENGVLGMGPFPFEGEEDPDMINAGKQTITTLLGAALFDSSISFAMIRGKHVQLTVLGAMEVSENGDIANWKIPGKVVKGMGGAMDLVASAENIIVAMMHSNRKGESKILKTCTLPITGVNCVKKVVTNLAVLEVTGKGFKLLERAPGVSVEEIKNLTEADLIIEGKIPEMKL
;
A
#
# COMPACT_ATOMS: atom_id res chain seq x y z
N MET A 1 -19.76 -9.17 1.04
CA MET A 1 -18.89 -9.76 2.12
C MET A 1 -17.58 -8.99 2.13
N ALA A 2 -17.02 -8.65 3.29
CA ALA A 2 -15.73 -7.95 3.36
C ALA A 2 -14.61 -8.76 2.70
N LEU A 3 -13.70 -8.08 1.98
CA LEU A 3 -12.57 -8.71 1.30
C LEU A 3 -11.55 -9.29 2.28
N ASP A 4 -10.88 -10.35 1.91
CA ASP A 4 -9.67 -10.82 2.57
C ASP A 4 -8.42 -10.03 2.09
N LYS A 5 -7.26 -10.35 2.65
CA LYS A 5 -6.00 -9.66 2.32
C LYS A 5 -5.55 -9.89 0.88
N ASN A 6 -5.79 -11.08 0.33
CA ASN A 6 -5.43 -11.40 -1.05
C ASN A 6 -6.33 -10.65 -2.02
N GLN A 7 -7.62 -10.56 -1.73
CA GLN A 7 -8.58 -9.80 -2.53
C GLN A 7 -8.29 -8.29 -2.51
N ILE A 8 -7.85 -7.72 -1.37
CA ILE A 8 -7.37 -6.34 -1.31
C ILE A 8 -6.16 -6.17 -2.23
N ALA A 9 -5.18 -7.06 -2.15
CA ALA A 9 -3.98 -7.02 -2.99
C ALA A 9 -4.31 -7.19 -4.48
N GLN A 10 -5.23 -8.10 -4.81
CA GLN A 10 -5.73 -8.31 -6.17
C GLN A 10 -6.43 -7.05 -6.72
N ARG A 11 -7.24 -6.36 -5.91
CA ARG A 11 -7.81 -5.08 -6.34
C ARG A 11 -6.74 -4.02 -6.57
N ILE A 12 -5.72 -3.95 -5.72
CA ILE A 12 -4.61 -2.99 -5.88
C ILE A 12 -3.79 -3.30 -7.14
N SER A 13 -3.60 -4.56 -7.50
CA SER A 13 -2.84 -4.92 -8.70
C SER A 13 -3.43 -4.35 -9.99
N GLN A 14 -4.72 -4.00 -10.01
CA GLN A 14 -5.37 -3.35 -11.15
C GLN A 14 -4.92 -1.88 -11.35
N GLU A 15 -4.21 -1.29 -10.37
CA GLU A 15 -3.58 0.03 -10.51
C GLU A 15 -2.20 -0.04 -11.19
N LEU A 16 -1.65 -1.24 -11.36
CA LEU A 16 -0.36 -1.46 -12.03
C LEU A 16 -0.50 -1.15 -13.53
N LYS A 17 0.50 -0.46 -14.06
CA LYS A 17 0.59 -0.14 -15.49
C LYS A 17 1.94 -0.59 -16.03
N HIS A 18 1.98 -0.88 -17.32
CA HIS A 18 3.21 -1.27 -18.01
C HIS A 18 4.35 -0.27 -17.79
N ASN A 19 5.56 -0.77 -17.60
CA ASN A 19 6.80 -0.02 -17.34
C ASN A 19 6.82 0.79 -16.02
N MET A 20 6.02 0.43 -15.02
CA MET A 20 6.13 1.04 -13.69
C MET A 20 7.26 0.42 -12.86
N TYR A 21 7.98 1.26 -12.14
CA TYR A 21 8.76 0.87 -10.98
C TYR A 21 7.87 0.98 -9.74
N VAL A 22 7.73 -0.13 -9.02
CA VAL A 22 6.78 -0.29 -7.92
C VAL A 22 7.50 -0.70 -6.64
N ASN A 23 7.27 0.02 -5.56
CA ASN A 23 7.74 -0.38 -4.23
C ASN A 23 6.57 -0.93 -3.41
N LEU A 24 6.77 -2.07 -2.77
CA LEU A 24 5.77 -2.74 -1.94
C LEU A 24 6.23 -2.78 -0.48
N GLY A 25 5.45 -2.15 0.38
CA GLY A 25 5.62 -2.24 1.83
C GLY A 25 5.28 -3.64 2.37
N ILE A 26 5.59 -3.85 3.66
CA ILE A 26 5.42 -5.14 4.33
C ILE A 26 3.93 -5.43 4.63
N GLY A 27 3.53 -6.70 4.49
CA GLY A 27 2.21 -7.20 4.85
C GLY A 27 1.25 -7.31 3.66
N ILE A 28 0.07 -6.66 3.69
CA ILE A 28 -0.87 -6.71 2.55
C ILE A 28 -0.21 -6.23 1.25
N PRO A 29 0.58 -5.13 1.26
CA PRO A 29 1.25 -4.67 0.05
C PRO A 29 2.10 -5.72 -0.66
N THR A 30 2.86 -6.55 0.06
CA THR A 30 3.70 -7.59 -0.55
C THR A 30 2.90 -8.60 -1.38
N LEU A 31 1.65 -8.84 -1.02
CA LEU A 31 0.77 -9.77 -1.74
C LEU A 31 0.39 -9.28 -3.15
N VAL A 32 0.53 -8.00 -3.44
CA VAL A 32 0.22 -7.42 -4.77
C VAL A 32 1.06 -8.08 -5.86
N ALA A 33 2.29 -8.47 -5.55
CA ALA A 33 3.18 -9.17 -6.49
C ALA A 33 2.62 -10.50 -7.02
N ASN A 34 1.68 -11.12 -6.29
CA ASN A 34 1.06 -12.37 -6.71
C ASN A 34 -0.05 -12.20 -7.76
N PHE A 35 -0.44 -10.96 -8.06
CA PHE A 35 -1.62 -10.65 -8.88
C PHE A 35 -1.31 -9.71 -10.06
N ILE A 36 -0.08 -9.74 -10.57
CA ILE A 36 0.29 -8.90 -11.72
C ILE A 36 -0.61 -9.27 -12.91
N PRO A 37 -1.31 -8.29 -13.52
CA PRO A 37 -2.16 -8.58 -14.66
C PRO A 37 -1.34 -9.09 -15.85
N THR A 38 -1.90 -10.04 -16.60
CA THR A 38 -1.25 -10.61 -17.78
C THR A 38 -0.94 -9.53 -18.82
N GLY A 39 0.28 -9.54 -19.37
CA GLY A 39 0.71 -8.59 -20.41
C GLY A 39 1.15 -7.23 -19.87
N ILE A 40 1.31 -7.09 -18.56
CA ILE A 40 1.89 -5.91 -17.93
C ILE A 40 3.28 -6.27 -17.42
N ASP A 41 4.30 -5.57 -17.93
CA ASP A 41 5.68 -5.65 -17.41
C ASP A 41 5.87 -4.53 -16.41
N ILE A 42 6.28 -4.90 -15.19
CA ILE A 42 6.61 -3.98 -14.10
C ILE A 42 7.90 -4.44 -13.42
N GLU A 43 8.57 -3.52 -12.78
CA GLU A 43 9.76 -3.83 -11.99
C GLU A 43 9.51 -3.51 -10.52
N PHE A 44 9.66 -4.52 -9.65
CA PHE A 44 9.63 -4.30 -8.23
C PHE A 44 10.98 -3.84 -7.70
N GLN A 45 10.94 -2.73 -6.99
CA GLN A 45 12.07 -2.18 -6.27
C GLN A 45 11.94 -2.51 -4.77
N SER A 46 12.98 -3.00 -4.16
CA SER A 46 13.10 -3.13 -2.72
C SER A 46 14.11 -2.13 -2.18
N GLU A 47 13.72 -1.37 -1.15
CA GLU A 47 14.48 -0.22 -0.64
C GLU A 47 15.86 -0.59 -0.09
N ASN A 48 16.09 -1.85 0.27
CA ASN A 48 17.39 -2.36 0.70
C ASN A 48 18.41 -2.49 -0.44
N GLY A 49 18.00 -2.33 -1.71
CA GLY A 49 18.92 -2.26 -2.86
C GLY A 49 18.70 -3.29 -3.95
N VAL A 50 17.45 -3.67 -4.24
CA VAL A 50 17.10 -4.58 -5.33
C VAL A 50 16.15 -3.89 -6.29
N LEU A 51 16.44 -3.94 -7.59
CA LEU A 51 15.53 -3.63 -8.67
C LEU A 51 15.39 -4.87 -9.56
N GLY A 52 14.16 -5.25 -9.91
CA GLY A 52 13.88 -6.51 -10.57
C GLY A 52 13.74 -7.66 -9.55
N MET A 53 13.06 -7.39 -8.42
CA MET A 53 12.73 -8.42 -7.44
C MET A 53 11.77 -9.45 -8.06
N GLY A 54 12.17 -10.72 -8.00
CA GLY A 54 11.41 -11.86 -8.49
C GLY A 54 10.48 -12.46 -7.42
N PRO A 55 9.86 -13.61 -7.73
CA PRO A 55 9.01 -14.35 -6.80
C PRO A 55 9.82 -14.88 -5.60
N PHE A 56 9.11 -15.41 -4.62
CA PHE A 56 9.74 -16.14 -3.53
C PHE A 56 10.37 -17.43 -4.05
N PRO A 57 11.58 -17.83 -3.53
CA PRO A 57 12.21 -19.08 -3.90
C PRO A 57 11.37 -20.29 -3.46
N PHE A 58 11.59 -21.43 -4.12
CA PHE A 58 11.07 -22.70 -3.63
C PHE A 58 11.81 -23.14 -2.36
N GLU A 59 11.17 -23.99 -1.56
CA GLU A 59 11.80 -24.55 -0.36
C GLU A 59 13.10 -25.28 -0.69
N GLY A 60 14.18 -24.88 -0.03
CA GLY A 60 15.54 -25.41 -0.26
C GLY A 60 16.35 -24.68 -1.33
N GLU A 61 15.78 -23.69 -2.00
CA GLU A 61 16.47 -22.84 -2.99
C GLU A 61 16.74 -21.42 -2.46
N GLU A 62 16.49 -21.18 -1.17
CA GLU A 62 16.64 -19.87 -0.55
C GLU A 62 18.12 -19.45 -0.47
N ASP A 63 18.41 -18.26 -0.98
CA ASP A 63 19.67 -17.57 -0.72
C ASP A 63 19.49 -16.64 0.49
N PRO A 64 20.18 -16.87 1.62
CA PRO A 64 20.03 -16.07 2.81
C PRO A 64 20.52 -14.61 2.65
N ASP A 65 21.34 -14.33 1.66
CA ASP A 65 21.84 -13.00 1.35
C ASP A 65 20.90 -12.24 0.40
N MET A 66 19.98 -12.95 -0.26
CA MET A 66 19.02 -12.37 -1.19
C MET A 66 17.68 -12.15 -0.49
N ILE A 67 17.53 -10.99 0.16
CA ILE A 67 16.33 -10.65 0.92
C ILE A 67 15.72 -9.31 0.48
N ASN A 68 14.40 -9.18 0.63
CA ASN A 68 13.72 -7.89 0.49
C ASN A 68 13.81 -7.06 1.78
N ALA A 69 13.30 -5.82 1.74
CA ALA A 69 13.25 -4.93 2.90
C ALA A 69 12.40 -5.49 4.06
N GLY A 70 11.50 -6.44 3.78
CA GLY A 70 10.73 -7.20 4.78
C GLY A 70 11.47 -8.38 5.40
N LYS A 71 12.74 -8.58 5.04
CA LYS A 71 13.60 -9.70 5.48
C LYS A 71 13.09 -11.07 5.03
N GLN A 72 12.38 -11.12 3.92
CA GLN A 72 11.97 -12.36 3.29
C GLN A 72 12.94 -12.68 2.17
N THR A 73 13.33 -13.94 2.02
CA THR A 73 14.15 -14.41 0.89
C THR A 73 13.38 -14.22 -0.42
N ILE A 74 14.07 -13.75 -1.43
CA ILE A 74 13.51 -13.48 -2.76
C ILE A 74 14.42 -14.07 -3.84
N THR A 75 13.89 -14.20 -5.05
CA THR A 75 14.68 -14.36 -6.26
C THR A 75 14.82 -13.04 -6.99
N THR A 76 15.64 -13.02 -8.03
CA THR A 76 15.77 -11.87 -8.93
C THR A 76 15.37 -12.26 -10.35
N LEU A 77 14.79 -11.31 -11.07
CA LEU A 77 14.50 -11.48 -12.49
C LEU A 77 15.76 -11.36 -13.33
N LEU A 78 15.75 -11.90 -14.55
CA LEU A 78 16.85 -11.70 -15.50
C LEU A 78 17.00 -10.20 -15.81
N GLY A 79 18.21 -9.66 -15.61
CA GLY A 79 18.47 -8.22 -15.76
C GLY A 79 18.31 -7.40 -14.50
N ALA A 80 17.98 -8.04 -13.37
CA ALA A 80 17.91 -7.35 -12.07
C ALA A 80 19.22 -6.68 -11.71
N ALA A 81 19.13 -5.57 -10.96
CA ALA A 81 20.27 -4.83 -10.45
C ALA A 81 20.28 -4.85 -8.92
N LEU A 82 21.48 -5.05 -8.36
CA LEU A 82 21.75 -4.95 -6.94
C LEU A 82 22.65 -3.74 -6.68
N PHE A 83 22.31 -2.95 -5.69
CA PHE A 83 23.01 -1.72 -5.35
C PHE A 83 22.89 -1.42 -3.87
N ASP A 84 23.71 -0.51 -3.38
CA ASP A 84 23.66 -0.11 -1.98
C ASP A 84 22.41 0.75 -1.66
N SER A 85 22.14 0.91 -0.37
CA SER A 85 20.99 1.67 0.09
C SER A 85 21.04 3.14 -0.32
N SER A 86 22.22 3.72 -0.53
CA SER A 86 22.34 5.14 -0.96
C SER A 86 21.77 5.34 -2.35
N ILE A 87 22.07 4.43 -3.28
CA ILE A 87 21.51 4.43 -4.64
C ILE A 87 20.00 4.16 -4.60
N SER A 88 19.58 3.17 -3.79
CA SER A 88 18.17 2.84 -3.63
C SER A 88 17.34 4.04 -3.19
N PHE A 89 17.78 4.73 -2.13
CA PHE A 89 17.09 5.93 -1.65
C PHE A 89 17.24 7.13 -2.59
N ALA A 90 18.33 7.22 -3.37
CA ALA A 90 18.44 8.23 -4.42
C ALA A 90 17.39 8.02 -5.52
N MET A 91 17.10 6.76 -5.91
CA MET A 91 16.00 6.43 -6.84
C MET A 91 14.63 6.85 -6.28
N ILE A 92 14.37 6.56 -5.01
CA ILE A 92 13.12 6.94 -4.34
C ILE A 92 12.98 8.47 -4.31
N ARG A 93 14.00 9.19 -3.79
CA ARG A 93 14.02 10.65 -3.69
C ARG A 93 14.02 11.34 -5.05
N GLY A 94 14.62 10.71 -6.05
CA GLY A 94 14.64 11.17 -7.44
C GLY A 94 13.30 10.95 -8.17
N LYS A 95 12.27 10.42 -7.50
CA LYS A 95 10.94 10.14 -8.07
C LYS A 95 10.97 9.12 -9.22
N HIS A 96 11.89 8.17 -9.16
CA HIS A 96 11.96 7.09 -10.15
C HIS A 96 11.02 5.91 -9.81
N VAL A 97 10.36 5.94 -8.63
CA VAL A 97 9.33 4.98 -8.23
C VAL A 97 7.96 5.59 -8.47
N GLN A 98 7.22 5.09 -9.46
CA GLN A 98 5.92 5.65 -9.85
C GLN A 98 4.79 5.27 -8.91
N LEU A 99 4.89 4.10 -8.27
CA LEU A 99 3.86 3.62 -7.34
C LEU A 99 4.50 3.02 -6.10
N THR A 100 4.03 3.47 -4.95
CA THR A 100 4.33 2.84 -3.66
C THR A 100 3.04 2.35 -3.01
N VAL A 101 3.02 1.08 -2.60
CA VAL A 101 1.91 0.52 -1.83
C VAL A 101 2.36 0.32 -0.39
N LEU A 102 1.69 0.96 0.56
CA LEU A 102 2.04 0.90 1.99
C LEU A 102 0.90 0.37 2.83
N GLY A 103 1.26 -0.31 3.92
CA GLY A 103 0.31 -0.58 5.01
C GLY A 103 0.17 0.64 5.92
N ALA A 104 -1.02 0.82 6.51
CA ALA A 104 -1.25 1.88 7.49
C ALA A 104 -2.02 1.41 8.72
N MET A 105 -1.82 2.13 9.82
CA MET A 105 -2.62 2.04 11.03
C MET A 105 -3.80 3.02 10.95
N GLU A 106 -3.56 4.23 10.43
CA GLU A 106 -4.54 5.29 10.20
C GLU A 106 -4.19 6.09 8.94
N VAL A 107 -5.24 6.61 8.27
CA VAL A 107 -5.13 7.59 7.18
C VAL A 107 -6.15 8.68 7.41
N SER A 108 -5.74 9.96 7.25
CA SER A 108 -6.63 11.10 7.36
C SER A 108 -7.22 11.54 6.02
N GLU A 109 -8.29 12.33 6.06
CA GLU A 109 -8.95 12.89 4.87
C GLU A 109 -8.06 13.87 4.08
N ASN A 110 -7.00 14.38 4.70
CA ASN A 110 -5.98 15.18 4.04
C ASN A 110 -4.88 14.34 3.38
N GLY A 111 -4.91 13.01 3.55
CA GLY A 111 -3.91 12.12 3.01
C GLY A 111 -2.68 11.95 3.89
N ASP A 112 -2.78 12.27 5.18
CA ASP A 112 -1.72 11.92 6.13
C ASP A 112 -1.75 10.42 6.42
N ILE A 113 -0.58 9.83 6.67
CA ILE A 113 -0.44 8.41 6.99
C ILE A 113 0.28 8.22 8.31
N ALA A 114 -0.23 7.30 9.14
CA ALA A 114 0.42 6.84 10.36
C ALA A 114 0.60 5.31 10.29
N ASN A 115 1.86 4.84 10.28
CA ASN A 115 2.12 3.42 10.10
C ASN A 115 3.31 2.87 10.91
N TRP A 116 3.94 3.65 11.79
CA TRP A 116 5.18 3.25 12.42
C TRP A 116 5.11 3.06 13.94
N LYS A 117 4.18 3.73 14.63
CA LYS A 117 4.13 3.73 16.09
C LYS A 117 2.70 3.76 16.64
N ILE A 118 2.44 2.91 17.62
CA ILE A 118 1.28 3.02 18.53
C ILE A 118 1.85 3.31 19.91
N PRO A 119 1.64 4.53 20.48
CA PRO A 119 2.18 4.90 21.77
C PRO A 119 1.84 3.87 22.87
N GLY A 120 2.83 3.47 23.65
CA GLY A 120 2.65 2.50 24.75
C GLY A 120 2.44 1.03 24.32
N LYS A 121 2.41 0.73 22.99
CA LYS A 121 2.16 -0.65 22.50
C LYS A 121 3.20 -1.14 21.51
N VAL A 122 3.41 -0.41 20.42
CA VAL A 122 4.23 -0.86 19.29
C VAL A 122 5.06 0.28 18.75
N VAL A 123 6.35 0.02 18.53
CA VAL A 123 7.24 0.88 17.74
C VAL A 123 7.89 -0.02 16.69
N LYS A 124 7.42 0.09 15.43
CA LYS A 124 8.01 -0.67 14.30
C LYS A 124 9.21 0.04 13.69
N GLY A 125 9.40 1.32 14.00
CA GLY A 125 10.33 2.17 13.28
C GLY A 125 9.75 2.65 11.96
N MET A 126 10.27 3.77 11.45
CA MET A 126 9.79 4.34 10.19
C MET A 126 10.43 3.67 8.97
N GLY A 127 11.65 3.13 9.11
CA GLY A 127 12.40 2.54 7.99
C GLY A 127 12.44 3.49 6.80
N GLY A 128 12.39 2.96 5.59
CA GLY A 128 12.31 3.72 4.34
C GLY A 128 10.97 4.38 4.04
N ALA A 129 9.94 4.14 4.86
CA ALA A 129 8.61 4.67 4.60
C ALA A 129 8.57 6.20 4.54
N MET A 130 9.40 6.90 5.33
CA MET A 130 9.46 8.38 5.29
C MET A 130 9.96 8.89 3.94
N ASP A 131 10.96 8.28 3.35
CA ASP A 131 11.48 8.66 2.04
C ASP A 131 10.46 8.34 0.93
N LEU A 132 9.81 7.19 1.02
CA LEU A 132 8.75 6.79 0.10
C LEU A 132 7.56 7.78 0.14
N VAL A 133 7.06 8.13 1.33
CA VAL A 133 5.92 9.06 1.45
C VAL A 133 6.27 10.50 1.07
N ALA A 134 7.54 10.88 1.16
CA ALA A 134 7.99 12.21 0.77
C ALA A 134 8.22 12.36 -0.74
N SER A 135 8.41 11.25 -1.47
CA SER A 135 8.96 11.31 -2.82
C SER A 135 8.17 10.54 -3.86
N ALA A 136 7.44 9.47 -3.51
CA ALA A 136 6.67 8.70 -4.49
C ALA A 136 5.55 9.53 -5.11
N GLU A 137 5.36 9.39 -6.43
CA GLU A 137 4.31 10.13 -7.15
C GLU A 137 2.91 9.69 -6.73
N ASN A 138 2.73 8.38 -6.55
CA ASN A 138 1.46 7.78 -6.18
C ASN A 138 1.64 6.85 -4.99
N ILE A 139 0.92 7.12 -3.92
CA ILE A 139 0.88 6.28 -2.74
C ILE A 139 -0.52 5.71 -2.59
N ILE A 140 -0.59 4.38 -2.61
CA ILE A 140 -1.79 3.61 -2.31
C ILE A 140 -1.61 2.96 -0.95
N VAL A 141 -2.59 3.11 -0.08
CA VAL A 141 -2.61 2.43 1.21
C VAL A 141 -3.46 1.18 1.13
N ALA A 142 -2.90 0.03 1.56
CA ALA A 142 -3.55 -1.25 1.71
C ALA A 142 -3.78 -1.55 3.20
N MET A 143 -5.03 -1.59 3.66
CA MET A 143 -5.31 -1.78 5.08
C MET A 143 -6.73 -2.33 5.34
N MET A 144 -6.98 -2.83 6.56
CA MET A 144 -8.35 -3.08 7.01
C MET A 144 -9.04 -1.74 7.30
N HIS A 145 -10.33 -1.65 7.00
CA HIS A 145 -11.13 -0.41 7.16
C HIS A 145 -11.26 0.03 8.62
N SER A 146 -11.42 -0.95 9.50
CA SER A 146 -11.51 -0.75 10.95
C SER A 146 -10.51 -1.62 11.71
N ASN A 147 -10.29 -1.32 12.96
CA ASN A 147 -9.50 -2.13 13.86
C ASN A 147 -10.33 -3.32 14.42
N ARG A 148 -9.71 -4.16 15.29
CA ARG A 148 -10.38 -5.33 15.88
C ARG A 148 -11.55 -5.00 16.80
N LYS A 149 -11.68 -3.74 17.23
CA LYS A 149 -12.78 -3.26 18.05
C LYS A 149 -13.92 -2.62 17.23
N GLY A 150 -13.76 -2.59 15.88
CA GLY A 150 -14.71 -1.93 14.98
C GLY A 150 -14.50 -0.42 14.84
N GLU A 151 -13.46 0.16 15.46
CA GLU A 151 -13.16 1.58 15.35
C GLU A 151 -12.55 1.88 13.96
N SER A 152 -12.96 2.98 13.34
CA SER A 152 -12.47 3.42 12.04
C SER A 152 -10.96 3.65 12.04
N LYS A 153 -10.32 3.34 10.92
CA LYS A 153 -8.93 3.70 10.64
C LYS A 153 -8.85 4.77 9.53
N ILE A 154 -10.00 5.15 8.99
CA ILE A 154 -10.19 6.21 8.01
C ILE A 154 -10.76 7.40 8.78
N LEU A 155 -9.94 8.39 9.06
CA LEU A 155 -10.17 9.42 10.07
C LEU A 155 -10.19 10.83 9.45
N LYS A 156 -10.82 11.78 10.13
CA LYS A 156 -10.68 13.21 9.80
C LYS A 156 -9.23 13.67 9.99
N THR A 157 -8.64 13.26 11.11
CA THR A 157 -7.25 13.55 11.46
C THR A 157 -6.63 12.33 12.12
N CYS A 158 -5.40 11.98 11.75
CA CYS A 158 -4.69 10.89 12.41
C CYS A 158 -4.47 11.18 13.89
N THR A 159 -4.72 10.18 14.74
CA THR A 159 -4.48 10.25 16.18
C THR A 159 -3.11 9.67 16.57
N LEU A 160 -2.56 8.82 15.72
CA LEU A 160 -1.25 8.23 15.88
C LEU A 160 -0.14 9.12 15.28
N PRO A 161 1.12 8.97 15.74
CA PRO A 161 2.25 9.69 15.16
C PRO A 161 2.36 9.49 13.65
N ILE A 162 2.38 10.59 12.92
CA ILE A 162 2.35 10.64 11.46
C ILE A 162 3.71 10.20 10.89
N THR A 163 3.68 9.46 9.78
CA THR A 163 4.83 9.08 8.95
C THR A 163 5.03 10.08 7.80
N GLY A 164 3.95 10.52 7.18
CA GLY A 164 3.94 11.48 6.09
C GLY A 164 2.64 12.29 6.06
N VAL A 165 2.73 13.51 5.55
CA VAL A 165 1.61 14.45 5.44
C VAL A 165 1.20 14.60 3.98
N ASN A 166 -0.11 14.64 3.72
CA ASN A 166 -0.70 14.93 2.41
C ASN A 166 -0.09 14.11 1.24
N CYS A 167 0.24 12.85 1.50
CA CYS A 167 0.97 12.00 0.54
C CYS A 167 0.11 10.86 -0.04
N VAL A 168 -0.88 10.37 0.70
CA VAL A 168 -1.75 9.29 0.25
C VAL A 168 -2.71 9.80 -0.82
N LYS A 169 -2.81 9.07 -1.93
CA LYS A 169 -3.76 9.36 -3.01
C LYS A 169 -4.99 8.45 -2.96
N LYS A 170 -4.79 7.20 -2.60
CA LYS A 170 -5.85 6.18 -2.61
C LYS A 170 -5.70 5.24 -1.42
N VAL A 171 -6.82 4.81 -0.87
CA VAL A 171 -6.87 3.78 0.18
C VAL A 171 -7.74 2.63 -0.31
N VAL A 172 -7.21 1.43 -0.29
CA VAL A 172 -7.94 0.19 -0.60
C VAL A 172 -8.08 -0.61 0.69
N THR A 173 -9.31 -0.85 1.06
CA THR A 173 -9.63 -1.59 2.27
C THR A 173 -10.41 -2.87 1.96
N ASN A 174 -10.71 -3.63 2.98
CA ASN A 174 -11.61 -4.78 2.86
C ASN A 174 -13.09 -4.40 2.55
N LEU A 175 -13.45 -3.11 2.59
CA LEU A 175 -14.81 -2.63 2.35
C LEU A 175 -14.92 -1.69 1.15
N ALA A 176 -13.88 -0.92 0.85
CA ALA A 176 -13.97 0.21 -0.08
C ALA A 176 -12.65 0.53 -0.78
N VAL A 177 -12.76 1.14 -1.96
CA VAL A 177 -11.70 1.94 -2.59
C VAL A 177 -12.06 3.41 -2.39
N LEU A 178 -11.16 4.14 -1.78
CA LEU A 178 -11.33 5.54 -1.39
C LEU A 178 -10.24 6.39 -2.03
N GLU A 179 -10.62 7.53 -2.63
CA GLU A 179 -9.69 8.54 -3.14
C GLU A 179 -9.61 9.70 -2.14
N VAL A 180 -8.40 10.14 -1.83
CA VAL A 180 -8.18 11.32 -0.98
C VAL A 180 -8.38 12.58 -1.81
N THR A 181 -9.27 13.47 -1.37
CA THR A 181 -9.59 14.71 -2.10
C THR A 181 -9.12 15.98 -1.40
N GLY A 182 -8.65 15.88 -0.15
CA GLY A 182 -8.35 17.02 0.71
C GLY A 182 -9.58 17.70 1.33
N LYS A 183 -10.79 17.18 1.02
CA LYS A 183 -12.08 17.63 1.59
C LYS A 183 -12.89 16.44 2.12
N GLY A 184 -12.23 15.30 2.29
CA GLY A 184 -12.84 14.03 2.63
C GLY A 184 -12.39 12.94 1.65
N PHE A 185 -12.94 11.76 1.82
CA PHE A 185 -12.67 10.63 0.94
C PHE A 185 -13.80 10.45 -0.07
N LYS A 186 -13.47 10.43 -1.36
CA LYS A 186 -14.41 10.03 -2.40
C LYS A 186 -14.50 8.51 -2.46
N LEU A 187 -15.70 7.97 -2.28
CA LEU A 187 -15.95 6.54 -2.40
C LEU A 187 -16.01 6.17 -3.88
N LEU A 188 -15.01 5.42 -4.36
CA LEU A 188 -14.91 4.98 -5.75
C LEU A 188 -15.58 3.63 -5.99
N GLU A 189 -15.33 2.66 -5.10
CA GLU A 189 -15.84 1.30 -5.21
C GLU A 189 -16.14 0.73 -3.82
N ARG A 190 -17.05 -0.24 -3.77
CA ARG A 190 -17.40 -0.99 -2.57
C ARG A 190 -17.10 -2.48 -2.75
N ALA A 191 -16.80 -3.18 -1.69
CA ALA A 191 -16.64 -4.63 -1.73
C ALA A 191 -17.97 -5.30 -2.15
N PRO A 192 -17.92 -6.45 -2.85
CA PRO A 192 -19.12 -7.16 -3.28
C PRO A 192 -20.07 -7.47 -2.10
N GLY A 193 -21.31 -7.04 -2.24
CA GLY A 193 -22.35 -7.24 -1.22
C GLY A 193 -22.26 -6.36 0.01
N VAL A 194 -21.31 -5.42 0.09
CA VAL A 194 -21.22 -4.40 1.15
C VAL A 194 -22.04 -3.19 0.73
N SER A 195 -22.89 -2.66 1.61
CA SER A 195 -23.69 -1.48 1.34
C SER A 195 -22.89 -0.19 1.55
N VAL A 196 -23.28 0.88 0.84
CA VAL A 196 -22.72 2.23 1.05
C VAL A 196 -22.96 2.70 2.49
N GLU A 197 -24.12 2.36 3.06
CA GLU A 197 -24.46 2.73 4.43
C GLU A 197 -23.55 2.04 5.47
N GLU A 198 -23.20 0.78 5.24
CA GLU A 198 -22.23 0.06 6.08
C GLU A 198 -20.85 0.73 6.04
N ILE A 199 -20.38 1.15 4.87
CA ILE A 199 -19.11 1.88 4.73
C ILE A 199 -19.17 3.20 5.47
N LYS A 200 -20.27 3.96 5.31
CA LYS A 200 -20.50 5.23 6.03
C LYS A 200 -20.41 5.07 7.55
N ASN A 201 -21.08 4.05 8.09
CA ASN A 201 -21.12 3.80 9.52
C ASN A 201 -19.77 3.38 10.12
N LEU A 202 -18.86 2.85 9.28
CA LEU A 202 -17.51 2.41 9.67
C LEU A 202 -16.42 3.43 9.31
N THR A 203 -16.78 4.59 8.74
CA THR A 203 -15.83 5.64 8.35
C THR A 203 -16.07 6.87 9.24
N GLU A 204 -15.02 7.33 9.93
CA GLU A 204 -15.11 8.56 10.73
C GLU A 204 -14.96 9.82 9.87
N ALA A 205 -14.10 9.74 8.85
CA ALA A 205 -13.87 10.84 7.93
C ALA A 205 -15.09 11.16 7.07
N ASP A 206 -15.13 12.35 6.49
CA ASP A 206 -16.19 12.76 5.58
C ASP A 206 -16.11 11.97 4.26
N LEU A 207 -17.22 11.32 3.88
CA LEU A 207 -17.34 10.58 2.63
C LEU A 207 -18.09 11.38 1.58
N ILE A 208 -17.47 11.51 0.42
CA ILE A 208 -18.08 12.07 -0.79
C ILE A 208 -18.59 10.90 -1.63
N ILE A 209 -19.91 10.85 -1.84
CA ILE A 209 -20.59 9.80 -2.57
C ILE A 209 -21.27 10.43 -3.77
N GLU A 210 -20.82 10.07 -4.98
CA GLU A 210 -21.34 10.59 -6.24
C GLU A 210 -21.92 9.46 -7.10
N GLY A 211 -23.19 9.53 -7.39
CA GLY A 211 -23.88 8.56 -8.23
C GLY A 211 -23.95 7.14 -7.62
N LYS A 212 -24.03 6.15 -8.49
CA LYS A 212 -24.05 4.74 -8.09
C LYS A 212 -22.64 4.21 -7.92
N ILE A 213 -22.31 3.74 -6.72
CA ILE A 213 -21.00 3.17 -6.40
C ILE A 213 -20.93 1.73 -6.92
N PRO A 214 -20.02 1.42 -7.85
CA PRO A 214 -19.83 0.06 -8.36
C PRO A 214 -19.23 -0.88 -7.31
N GLU A 215 -19.41 -2.17 -7.52
CA GLU A 215 -18.66 -3.18 -6.78
C GLU A 215 -17.26 -3.35 -7.36
N MET A 216 -16.28 -3.64 -6.49
CA MET A 216 -14.94 -4.03 -6.91
C MET A 216 -15.00 -5.28 -7.79
N LYS A 217 -14.28 -5.28 -8.88
CA LYS A 217 -13.98 -6.47 -9.68
C LYS A 217 -12.72 -7.12 -9.10
N LEU A 218 -12.75 -8.43 -8.95
CA LEU A 218 -11.64 -9.23 -8.40
C LEU A 218 -11.18 -10.26 -9.42
#